data_af7e47554b6242dcce66ecd7301b88ed
#
_entry.id   af7e47554b6242dcce66ecd7301b88ed
#
_cell.length_a   1.000
_cell.length_b   1.000
_cell.length_c   1.000
_cell.angle_alpha   90.00
_cell.angle_beta   90.00
_cell.angle_gamma   90.00
#
_symmetry.space_group_name_H-M   'P 1'
#
loop_
_entity.id
_entity.type
_entity.pdbx_description
1 polymer ?
#
loop_
_entity_poly.entity_id
_entity_poly.type
_entity_poly.pdbx_seq_one_letter_code
_entity_poly.pdbx_strand_id
1 'polypeptide(L)'
;MLACDWRRDWRAGRHDCGHAINNYTKMIDIKGITKSFGSLQVLKGIDLHINKGEVVSIVGPSGAGKTTLLQIMGTLDKPDSGEIIIDGTDVRKLSSKKLSEFRNKRIGFVFQFHQLLPEFTAIENIMIPAFIAGMSKSEARKRAKELLDFMGLADRAGHKPNELSGGEKQRVAVARALVNRPAVILADEPSGSLDSRNKAELHQLFFDLRDKTGQTFVIVTHDESLAKITDRTISMKDGMLEPDVQAASDASDSTVETVPAESGE
;
A
#
# COMPACT_ATOMS: atom_id res chain seq x y z
N MET A 1 6.21 -16.29 25.25
CA MET A 1 5.98 -15.58 23.98
C MET A 1 5.05 -16.45 23.14
N LEU A 2 3.75 -16.19 23.22
CA LEU A 2 2.72 -16.97 22.52
C LEU A 2 2.78 -16.59 21.03
N ALA A 3 3.07 -17.58 20.19
CA ALA A 3 2.97 -17.42 18.74
C ALA A 3 1.49 -17.17 18.39
N CYS A 4 1.20 -15.98 17.89
CA CYS A 4 -0.14 -15.62 17.41
C CYS A 4 -0.49 -16.55 16.24
N ASP A 5 -1.49 -17.40 16.41
CA ASP A 5 -1.98 -18.32 15.39
C ASP A 5 -2.85 -17.49 14.42
N TRP A 6 -2.27 -17.06 13.32
CA TRP A 6 -2.89 -16.20 12.32
C TRP A 6 -4.24 -16.73 11.81
N ARG A 7 -4.46 -18.06 11.76
CA ARG A 7 -5.76 -18.65 11.38
C ARG A 7 -6.84 -18.34 12.41
N ARG A 8 -6.48 -18.25 13.69
CA ARG A 8 -7.38 -17.94 14.80
C ARG A 8 -7.65 -16.45 14.88
N ASP A 9 -6.60 -15.64 14.72
CA ASP A 9 -6.69 -14.18 14.75
C ASP A 9 -7.39 -13.63 13.51
N TRP A 10 -7.22 -14.29 12.36
CA TRP A 10 -7.86 -13.93 11.10
C TRP A 10 -9.37 -14.24 11.06
N ARG A 11 -9.81 -15.35 11.71
CA ARG A 11 -11.24 -15.72 11.80
C ARG A 11 -11.98 -15.05 12.94
N ALA A 12 -11.28 -14.50 13.93
CA ALA A 12 -11.89 -14.04 15.15
C ALA A 12 -12.35 -12.58 15.15
N GLY A 13 -12.00 -11.75 14.16
CA GLY A 13 -12.50 -10.36 14.05
C GLY A 13 -12.43 -9.52 15.33
N ARG A 14 -11.59 -9.90 16.32
CA ARG A 14 -11.55 -9.25 17.62
C ARG A 14 -10.35 -8.31 17.72
N HIS A 15 -10.55 -7.10 17.27
CA HIS A 15 -9.81 -5.96 17.79
C HIS A 15 -10.78 -5.13 18.65
N ASP A 16 -10.97 -5.59 19.87
CA ASP A 16 -11.57 -4.79 20.93
C ASP A 16 -10.46 -3.87 21.47
N CYS A 17 -10.41 -2.65 20.95
CA CYS A 17 -9.64 -1.55 21.52
C CYS A 17 -10.61 -0.39 21.71
N GLY A 18 -11.23 -0.38 22.89
CA GLY A 18 -11.99 0.77 23.37
C GLY A 18 -11.11 2.02 23.42
N HIS A 19 -11.63 3.08 22.82
CA HIS A 19 -11.44 4.50 23.08
C HIS A 19 -10.09 5.00 23.61
N ALA A 20 -9.24 5.41 22.67
CA ALA A 20 -8.39 6.60 22.84
C ALA A 20 -8.32 7.30 21.48
N ILE A 21 -9.16 8.29 21.26
CA ILE A 21 -9.07 9.25 20.16
C ILE A 21 -7.81 10.06 20.42
N ASN A 22 -6.70 9.79 19.68
CA ASN A 22 -5.75 10.78 19.20
C ASN A 22 -4.47 10.15 18.60
N ASN A 23 -4.08 10.62 17.41
CA ASN A 23 -2.78 10.49 16.74
C ASN A 23 -2.31 9.13 16.19
N TYR A 24 -3.01 8.02 16.33
CA TYR A 24 -2.58 6.71 15.82
C TYR A 24 -3.27 6.24 14.53
N THR A 25 -4.05 7.09 13.89
CA THR A 25 -4.77 6.71 12.66
C THR A 25 -3.88 6.78 11.41
N LYS A 26 -2.83 7.61 11.41
CA LYS A 26 -1.96 7.80 10.24
C LYS A 26 -1.02 6.63 10.04
N MET A 27 -1.03 6.05 8.83
CA MET A 27 -0.06 5.05 8.39
C MET A 27 1.16 5.72 7.77
N ILE A 28 0.94 6.72 6.90
CA ILE A 28 1.98 7.51 6.26
C ILE A 28 1.66 8.98 6.49
N ASP A 29 2.64 9.76 6.93
CA ASP A 29 2.56 11.22 7.04
C ASP A 29 3.79 11.84 6.36
N ILE A 30 3.57 12.61 5.31
CA ILE A 30 4.57 13.24 4.46
C ILE A 30 4.39 14.73 4.52
N LYS A 31 5.48 15.49 4.73
CA LYS A 31 5.45 16.95 4.78
C LYS A 31 6.59 17.57 3.97
N GLY A 32 6.24 18.44 3.03
CA GLY A 32 7.15 19.26 2.25
C GLY A 32 8.16 18.45 1.45
N ILE A 33 7.79 17.26 0.92
CA ILE A 33 8.72 16.42 0.18
C ILE A 33 9.06 17.06 -1.16
N THR A 34 10.35 17.27 -1.38
CA THR A 34 10.91 17.66 -2.68
C THR A 34 11.85 16.60 -3.22
N LYS A 35 11.94 16.53 -4.55
CA LYS A 35 12.88 15.65 -5.25
C LYS A 35 13.26 16.23 -6.59
N SER A 36 14.58 16.27 -6.87
CA SER A 36 15.13 16.70 -8.17
C SER A 36 16.09 15.66 -8.72
N PHE A 37 16.16 15.58 -10.04
CA PHE A 37 17.15 14.81 -10.78
C PHE A 37 17.89 15.78 -11.72
N GLY A 38 19.11 16.14 -11.34
CA GLY A 38 19.84 17.23 -12.00
C GLY A 38 19.08 18.55 -11.88
N SER A 39 18.76 19.18 -13.01
CA SER A 39 18.00 20.44 -13.05
C SER A 39 16.46 20.25 -13.02
N LEU A 40 15.98 19.00 -13.16
CA LEU A 40 14.55 18.72 -13.20
C LEU A 40 14.01 18.48 -11.79
N GLN A 41 13.18 19.40 -11.30
CA GLN A 41 12.44 19.19 -10.04
C GLN A 41 11.18 18.36 -10.31
N VAL A 42 11.16 17.12 -9.82
CA VAL A 42 10.07 16.15 -10.03
C VAL A 42 9.01 16.24 -8.95
N LEU A 43 9.39 16.45 -7.68
CA LEU A 43 8.45 16.68 -6.57
C LEU A 43 8.66 18.07 -5.98
N LYS A 44 7.57 18.80 -5.81
CA LYS A 44 7.60 20.26 -5.53
C LYS A 44 6.93 20.60 -4.19
N GLY A 45 7.29 19.91 -3.11
CA GLY A 45 6.74 20.16 -1.79
C GLY A 45 5.42 19.41 -1.57
N ILE A 46 5.50 18.07 -1.54
CA ILE A 46 4.34 17.20 -1.35
C ILE A 46 4.01 17.11 0.15
N ASP A 47 2.75 17.40 0.48
CA ASP A 47 2.14 17.11 1.78
C ASP A 47 1.05 16.06 1.58
N LEU A 48 1.15 14.93 2.29
CA LEU A 48 0.22 13.82 2.13
C LEU A 48 0.11 13.02 3.43
N HIS A 49 -1.11 12.66 3.81
CA HIS A 49 -1.34 11.69 4.87
C HIS A 49 -2.21 10.53 4.37
N ILE A 50 -1.94 9.33 4.86
CA ILE A 50 -2.68 8.11 4.56
C ILE A 50 -2.99 7.42 5.88
N ASN A 51 -4.25 7.01 6.07
CA ASN A 51 -4.70 6.39 7.30
C ASN A 51 -4.46 4.87 7.29
N LYS A 52 -4.47 4.25 8.48
CA LYS A 52 -4.40 2.80 8.63
C LYS A 52 -5.66 2.15 8.07
N GLY A 53 -5.48 1.06 7.30
CA GLY A 53 -6.58 0.32 6.69
C GLY A 53 -7.23 1.03 5.49
N GLU A 54 -6.64 2.13 5.00
CA GLU A 54 -7.12 2.88 3.84
C GLU A 54 -6.54 2.29 2.55
N VAL A 55 -7.36 2.21 1.50
CA VAL A 55 -6.93 1.93 0.13
C VAL A 55 -6.95 3.23 -0.65
N VAL A 56 -5.77 3.77 -0.93
CA VAL A 56 -5.60 5.05 -1.63
C VAL A 56 -5.06 4.83 -3.02
N SER A 57 -5.67 5.46 -4.01
CA SER A 57 -5.11 5.56 -5.36
C SER A 57 -4.44 6.92 -5.58
N ILE A 58 -3.29 6.91 -6.26
CA ILE A 58 -2.59 8.11 -6.75
C ILE A 58 -2.64 8.07 -8.27
N VAL A 59 -3.35 9.02 -8.86
CA VAL A 59 -3.57 9.11 -10.31
C VAL A 59 -2.92 10.37 -10.89
N GLY A 60 -2.77 10.40 -12.20
CA GLY A 60 -2.23 11.56 -12.91
C GLY A 60 -1.49 11.17 -14.19
N PRO A 61 -1.12 12.13 -15.05
CA PRO A 61 -0.45 11.87 -16.31
C PRO A 61 0.93 11.21 -16.12
N SER A 62 1.45 10.61 -17.18
CA SER A 62 2.83 10.13 -17.20
C SER A 62 3.79 11.30 -16.94
N GLY A 63 4.84 11.06 -16.14
CA GLY A 63 5.79 12.09 -15.74
C GLY A 63 5.33 13.00 -14.59
N ALA A 64 4.12 12.86 -14.06
CA ALA A 64 3.65 13.67 -12.92
C ALA A 64 4.44 13.49 -11.61
N GLY A 65 5.30 12.45 -11.52
CA GLY A 65 6.10 12.16 -10.32
C GLY A 65 5.56 11.04 -9.43
N LYS A 66 4.49 10.36 -9.83
CA LYS A 66 3.81 9.30 -9.03
C LYS A 66 4.73 8.18 -8.58
N THR A 67 5.47 7.56 -9.50
CA THR A 67 6.45 6.50 -9.20
C THR A 67 7.56 7.02 -8.29
N THR A 68 8.04 8.25 -8.49
CA THR A 68 9.05 8.88 -7.62
C THR A 68 8.52 9.05 -6.21
N LEU A 69 7.29 9.53 -6.05
CA LEU A 69 6.64 9.65 -4.75
C LEU A 69 6.49 8.28 -4.08
N LEU A 70 6.05 7.25 -4.82
CA LEU A 70 5.91 5.89 -4.31
C LEU A 70 7.27 5.31 -3.87
N GLN A 71 8.35 5.53 -4.64
CA GLN A 71 9.70 5.09 -4.29
C GLN A 71 10.22 5.76 -3.02
N ILE A 72 9.92 7.04 -2.83
CA ILE A 72 10.28 7.79 -1.62
C ILE A 72 9.48 7.28 -0.42
N MET A 73 8.16 7.08 -0.55
CA MET A 73 7.35 6.42 0.48
C MET A 73 7.85 5.03 0.81
N GLY A 74 8.29 4.30 -0.21
CA GLY A 74 8.88 2.97 -0.06
C GLY A 74 10.31 2.96 0.46
N THR A 75 10.91 4.11 0.74
CA THR A 75 12.31 4.23 1.16
C THR A 75 13.32 3.64 0.18
N LEU A 76 12.92 3.49 -1.09
CA LEU A 76 13.79 3.04 -2.20
C LEU A 76 14.65 4.20 -2.73
N ASP A 77 14.12 5.42 -2.66
CA ASP A 77 14.85 6.66 -2.96
C ASP A 77 14.73 7.62 -1.77
N LYS A 78 15.63 8.60 -1.71
CA LYS A 78 15.66 9.63 -0.67
C LYS A 78 15.11 10.94 -1.22
N PRO A 79 14.25 11.64 -0.47
CA PRO A 79 13.87 13.01 -0.83
C PRO A 79 15.06 13.95 -0.65
N ASP A 80 15.01 15.09 -1.34
CA ASP A 80 15.97 16.18 -1.14
C ASP A 80 15.65 16.94 0.15
N SER A 81 14.36 17.15 0.43
CA SER A 81 13.87 17.79 1.67
C SER A 81 12.52 17.22 2.11
N GLY A 82 12.04 17.67 3.27
CA GLY A 82 10.74 17.29 3.84
C GLY A 82 10.86 16.19 4.90
N GLU A 83 9.74 15.72 5.42
CA GLU A 83 9.64 14.70 6.47
C GLU A 83 8.80 13.53 6.02
N ILE A 84 9.17 12.32 6.47
CA ILE A 84 8.40 11.10 6.19
C ILE A 84 8.31 10.27 7.47
N ILE A 85 7.08 10.07 7.92
CA ILE A 85 6.75 9.22 9.06
C ILE A 85 5.92 8.05 8.53
N ILE A 86 6.34 6.81 8.79
CA ILE A 86 5.62 5.60 8.40
C ILE A 86 5.37 4.76 9.66
N ASP A 87 4.13 4.44 9.93
CA ASP A 87 3.70 3.69 11.12
C ASP A 87 4.35 4.23 12.40
N GLY A 88 4.34 5.56 12.56
CA GLY A 88 4.92 6.27 13.70
C GLY A 88 6.45 6.39 13.71
N THR A 89 7.14 5.88 12.69
CA THR A 89 8.61 5.92 12.60
C THR A 89 9.07 6.98 11.60
N ASP A 90 9.89 7.94 12.04
CA ASP A 90 10.60 8.87 11.12
C ASP A 90 11.72 8.10 10.41
N VAL A 91 11.47 7.74 9.15
CA VAL A 91 12.38 6.89 8.38
C VAL A 91 13.66 7.59 7.98
N ARG A 92 13.70 8.93 7.99
CA ARG A 92 14.90 9.71 7.66
C ARG A 92 15.95 9.67 8.77
N LYS A 93 15.54 9.41 10.02
CA LYS A 93 16.45 9.26 11.17
C LYS A 93 17.08 7.88 11.28
N LEU A 94 16.64 6.93 10.45
CA LEU A 94 17.18 5.58 10.48
C LEU A 94 18.53 5.49 9.76
N SER A 95 19.49 4.75 10.36
CA SER A 95 20.71 4.36 9.66
C SER A 95 20.37 3.44 8.47
N SER A 96 21.26 3.34 7.47
CA SER A 96 21.03 2.51 6.27
C SER A 96 20.65 1.06 6.60
N LYS A 97 21.27 0.46 7.62
CA LYS A 97 20.96 -0.89 8.08
C LYS A 97 19.54 -0.96 8.66
N LYS A 98 19.20 -0.06 9.59
CA LYS A 98 17.87 0.00 10.20
C LYS A 98 16.79 0.33 9.18
N LEU A 99 17.08 1.18 8.20
CA LEU A 99 16.15 1.51 7.11
C LEU A 99 15.86 0.28 6.23
N SER A 100 16.88 -0.53 5.90
CA SER A 100 16.70 -1.76 5.15
C SER A 100 15.89 -2.81 5.93
N GLU A 101 16.11 -2.94 7.23
CA GLU A 101 15.33 -3.80 8.11
C GLU A 101 13.88 -3.31 8.24
N PHE A 102 13.68 -2.00 8.37
CA PHE A 102 12.36 -1.37 8.42
C PHE A 102 11.60 -1.64 7.11
N ARG A 103 12.21 -1.34 5.95
CA ARG A 103 11.60 -1.59 4.64
C ARG A 103 11.18 -3.03 4.48
N ASN A 104 12.05 -3.99 4.78
CA ASN A 104 11.75 -5.42 4.66
C ASN A 104 10.57 -5.86 5.54
N LYS A 105 10.45 -5.30 6.75
CA LYS A 105 9.44 -5.75 7.73
C LYS A 105 8.13 -4.96 7.68
N ARG A 106 8.18 -3.69 7.24
CA ARG A 106 7.04 -2.78 7.36
C ARG A 106 6.42 -2.37 6.02
N ILE A 107 7.12 -2.59 4.90
CA ILE A 107 6.67 -2.17 3.58
C ILE A 107 6.65 -3.37 2.64
N GLY A 108 5.49 -3.60 2.00
CA GLY A 108 5.38 -4.55 0.90
C GLY A 108 5.36 -3.81 -0.43
N PHE A 109 5.98 -4.38 -1.47
CA PHE A 109 5.99 -3.81 -2.80
C PHE A 109 5.35 -4.73 -3.82
N VAL A 110 4.51 -4.16 -4.68
CA VAL A 110 3.91 -4.81 -5.84
C VAL A 110 4.19 -3.94 -7.08
N PHE A 111 4.75 -4.53 -8.13
CA PHE A 111 5.13 -3.81 -9.36
C PHE A 111 4.37 -4.35 -10.57
N GLN A 112 4.25 -3.54 -11.61
CA GLN A 112 3.58 -3.87 -12.87
C GLN A 112 4.14 -5.16 -13.52
N PHE A 113 5.46 -5.31 -13.57
CA PHE A 113 6.13 -6.46 -14.17
C PHE A 113 6.48 -7.56 -13.17
N HIS A 114 5.74 -7.66 -12.04
CA HIS A 114 5.81 -8.70 -11.01
C HIS A 114 7.19 -8.82 -10.33
N GLN A 115 8.29 -8.65 -11.07
CA GLN A 115 9.69 -8.76 -10.62
C GLN A 115 9.95 -10.06 -9.82
N LEU A 116 9.39 -11.18 -10.29
CA LEU A 116 9.70 -12.50 -9.76
C LEU A 116 11.06 -12.95 -10.28
N LEU A 117 11.82 -13.59 -9.42
CA LEU A 117 13.11 -14.18 -9.77
C LEU A 117 12.87 -15.46 -10.57
N PRO A 118 13.32 -15.57 -11.83
CA PRO A 118 12.97 -16.66 -12.73
C PRO A 118 13.59 -18.01 -12.32
N GLU A 119 14.68 -17.99 -11.56
CA GLU A 119 15.37 -19.18 -11.07
C GLU A 119 14.60 -19.88 -9.94
N PHE A 120 13.74 -19.14 -9.22
CA PHE A 120 13.01 -19.61 -8.05
C PHE A 120 11.56 -19.93 -8.38
N THR A 121 11.02 -20.93 -7.70
CA THR A 121 9.60 -21.30 -7.77
C THR A 121 8.72 -20.21 -7.12
N ALA A 122 7.40 -20.29 -7.31
CA ALA A 122 6.44 -19.36 -6.71
C ALA A 122 6.59 -19.29 -5.17
N ILE A 123 6.67 -20.45 -4.51
CA ILE A 123 6.84 -20.48 -3.04
C ILE A 123 8.18 -19.90 -2.61
N GLU A 124 9.27 -20.16 -3.34
CA GLU A 124 10.59 -19.63 -3.02
C GLU A 124 10.64 -18.11 -3.21
N ASN A 125 10.05 -17.57 -4.27
CA ASN A 125 9.91 -16.13 -4.46
C ASN A 125 9.22 -15.46 -3.24
N ILE A 126 8.18 -16.07 -2.69
CA ILE A 126 7.48 -15.56 -1.51
C ILE A 126 8.36 -15.66 -0.25
N MET A 127 9.18 -16.71 -0.13
CA MET A 127 10.02 -16.95 1.06
C MET A 127 11.22 -16.00 1.16
N ILE A 128 11.71 -15.43 0.06
CA ILE A 128 12.91 -14.58 0.05
C ILE A 128 12.84 -13.43 1.07
N PRO A 129 11.81 -12.57 1.10
CA PRO A 129 11.76 -11.49 2.09
C PRO A 129 11.68 -12.00 3.53
N ALA A 130 11.09 -13.16 3.76
CA ALA A 130 11.03 -13.80 5.08
C ALA A 130 12.43 -14.25 5.56
N PHE A 131 13.26 -14.78 4.66
CA PHE A 131 14.65 -15.11 4.98
C PHE A 131 15.48 -13.87 5.31
N ILE A 132 15.30 -12.78 4.56
CA ILE A 132 15.96 -11.50 4.83
C ILE A 132 15.53 -10.96 6.22
N ALA A 133 14.27 -11.21 6.62
CA ALA A 133 13.77 -10.84 7.96
C ALA A 133 14.31 -11.75 9.09
N GLY A 134 15.05 -12.83 8.75
CA GLY A 134 15.59 -13.78 9.72
C GLY A 134 14.63 -14.92 10.09
N MET A 135 13.55 -15.12 9.33
CA MET A 135 12.59 -16.19 9.57
C MET A 135 13.23 -17.56 9.24
N SER A 136 12.94 -18.59 10.04
CA SER A 136 13.40 -19.94 9.76
C SER A 136 12.79 -20.51 8.46
N LYS A 137 13.48 -21.45 7.81
CA LYS A 137 12.99 -22.08 6.57
C LYS A 137 11.63 -22.75 6.77
N SER A 138 11.41 -23.38 7.90
CA SER A 138 10.14 -24.04 8.24
C SER A 138 8.99 -23.05 8.34
N GLU A 139 9.18 -21.94 9.07
CA GLU A 139 8.19 -20.88 9.26
C GLU A 139 7.92 -20.14 7.96
N ALA A 140 8.98 -19.74 7.22
CA ALA A 140 8.85 -19.07 5.92
C ALA A 140 8.05 -19.92 4.93
N ARG A 141 8.34 -21.24 4.86
CA ARG A 141 7.62 -22.18 3.99
C ARG A 141 6.16 -22.36 4.40
N LYS A 142 5.90 -22.50 5.70
CA LYS A 142 4.53 -22.59 6.22
C LYS A 142 3.73 -21.35 5.82
N ARG A 143 4.30 -20.17 6.06
CA ARG A 143 3.62 -18.91 5.76
C ARG A 143 3.44 -18.68 4.25
N ALA A 144 4.43 -19.03 3.43
CA ALA A 144 4.31 -18.92 1.98
C ALA A 144 3.21 -19.85 1.43
N LYS A 145 3.07 -21.08 1.96
CA LYS A 145 1.97 -21.98 1.60
C LYS A 145 0.60 -21.41 1.96
N GLU A 146 0.48 -20.85 3.16
CA GLU A 146 -0.77 -20.22 3.61
C GLU A 146 -1.17 -19.04 2.71
N LEU A 147 -0.21 -18.24 2.27
CA LEU A 147 -0.45 -17.14 1.33
C LEU A 147 -0.82 -17.66 -0.07
N LEU A 148 -0.14 -18.70 -0.57
CA LEU A 148 -0.50 -19.30 -1.86
C LEU A 148 -1.90 -19.92 -1.82
N ASP A 149 -2.27 -20.58 -0.74
CA ASP A 149 -3.62 -21.12 -0.53
C ASP A 149 -4.67 -19.99 -0.55
N PHE A 150 -4.40 -18.90 0.17
CA PHE A 150 -5.26 -17.72 0.16
C PHE A 150 -5.42 -17.10 -1.24
N MET A 151 -4.35 -17.09 -2.04
CA MET A 151 -4.34 -16.58 -3.42
C MET A 151 -4.96 -17.54 -4.44
N GLY A 152 -5.41 -18.73 -4.01
CA GLY A 152 -5.90 -19.78 -4.92
C GLY A 152 -4.80 -20.40 -5.78
N LEU A 153 -3.56 -20.44 -5.28
CA LEU A 153 -2.36 -20.89 -5.99
C LEU A 153 -1.63 -22.05 -5.28
N ALA A 154 -2.32 -22.82 -4.44
CA ALA A 154 -1.73 -23.93 -3.70
C ALA A 154 -1.02 -24.93 -4.65
N ASP A 155 -1.66 -25.27 -5.77
CA ASP A 155 -1.14 -26.22 -6.79
C ASP A 155 -0.02 -25.61 -7.65
N ARG A 156 0.21 -24.31 -7.55
CA ARG A 156 1.25 -23.58 -8.28
C ARG A 156 2.52 -23.36 -7.48
N ALA A 157 2.58 -23.79 -6.23
CA ALA A 157 3.71 -23.55 -5.31
C ALA A 157 5.08 -23.92 -5.88
N GLY A 158 5.16 -25.03 -6.64
CA GLY A 158 6.40 -25.53 -7.25
C GLY A 158 6.69 -24.98 -8.66
N HIS A 159 5.80 -24.19 -9.25
CA HIS A 159 5.99 -23.67 -10.61
C HIS A 159 6.95 -22.49 -10.62
N LYS A 160 7.73 -22.36 -11.68
CA LYS A 160 8.59 -21.21 -11.96
C LYS A 160 7.77 -20.10 -12.63
N PRO A 161 8.25 -18.84 -12.61
CA PRO A 161 7.53 -17.72 -13.22
C PRO A 161 7.14 -17.92 -14.68
N ASN A 162 7.98 -18.59 -15.49
CA ASN A 162 7.67 -18.87 -16.89
C ASN A 162 6.52 -19.89 -17.10
N GLU A 163 6.14 -20.62 -16.05
CA GLU A 163 5.05 -21.60 -16.05
C GLU A 163 3.74 -21.03 -15.51
N LEU A 164 3.73 -19.75 -15.12
CA LEU A 164 2.59 -19.04 -14.54
C LEU A 164 2.01 -18.03 -15.54
N SER A 165 0.68 -17.91 -15.55
CA SER A 165 -0.01 -16.81 -16.25
C SER A 165 0.33 -15.43 -15.66
N GLY A 166 0.02 -14.34 -16.36
CA GLY A 166 0.23 -12.97 -15.86
C GLY A 166 -0.48 -12.72 -14.53
N GLY A 167 -1.75 -13.12 -14.41
CA GLY A 167 -2.52 -12.98 -13.17
C GLY A 167 -1.98 -13.84 -12.03
N GLU A 168 -1.52 -15.08 -12.30
CA GLU A 168 -0.87 -15.92 -11.29
C GLU A 168 0.44 -15.31 -10.81
N LYS A 169 1.29 -14.80 -11.72
CA LYS A 169 2.52 -14.06 -11.36
C LYS A 169 2.23 -12.87 -10.44
N GLN A 170 1.19 -12.12 -10.75
CA GLN A 170 0.82 -10.95 -9.95
C GLN A 170 0.33 -11.35 -8.56
N ARG A 171 -0.49 -12.40 -8.44
CA ARG A 171 -0.90 -12.94 -7.14
C ARG A 171 0.29 -13.47 -6.33
N VAL A 172 1.29 -14.10 -6.97
CA VAL A 172 2.55 -14.49 -6.30
C VAL A 172 3.32 -13.26 -5.82
N ALA A 173 3.39 -12.17 -6.61
CA ALA A 173 4.04 -10.93 -6.21
C ALA A 173 3.33 -10.26 -5.01
N VAL A 174 1.99 -10.27 -4.98
CA VAL A 174 1.20 -9.81 -3.81
C VAL A 174 1.47 -10.69 -2.59
N ALA A 175 1.49 -12.02 -2.73
CA ALA A 175 1.82 -12.94 -1.64
C ALA A 175 3.23 -12.69 -1.10
N ARG A 176 4.21 -12.44 -1.99
CA ARG A 176 5.58 -12.05 -1.60
C ARG A 176 5.60 -10.75 -0.80
N ALA A 177 4.83 -9.75 -1.21
CA ALA A 177 4.73 -8.49 -0.47
C ALA A 177 4.15 -8.68 0.94
N LEU A 178 3.23 -9.64 1.12
CA LEU A 178 2.53 -9.92 2.38
C LEU A 178 3.29 -10.81 3.37
N VAL A 179 4.37 -11.49 2.96
CA VAL A 179 4.99 -12.56 3.77
C VAL A 179 5.45 -12.08 5.14
N ASN A 180 5.97 -10.87 5.24
CA ASN A 180 6.45 -10.28 6.50
C ASN A 180 5.36 -9.52 7.29
N ARG A 181 4.08 -9.58 6.89
CA ARG A 181 2.97 -8.79 7.47
C ARG A 181 3.30 -7.30 7.51
N PRO A 182 3.52 -6.66 6.35
CA PRO A 182 3.89 -5.27 6.31
C PRO A 182 2.78 -4.38 6.86
N ALA A 183 3.13 -3.18 7.31
CA ALA A 183 2.16 -2.18 7.74
C ALA A 183 1.42 -1.58 6.55
N VAL A 184 2.12 -1.41 5.42
CA VAL A 184 1.57 -0.84 4.18
C VAL A 184 2.08 -1.59 2.95
N ILE A 185 1.22 -1.70 1.94
CA ILE A 185 1.59 -2.19 0.60
C ILE A 185 1.58 -1.01 -0.35
N LEU A 186 2.70 -0.84 -1.05
CA LEU A 186 2.91 0.14 -2.10
C LEU A 186 2.87 -0.58 -3.45
N ALA A 187 1.95 -0.18 -4.32
CA ALA A 187 1.75 -0.81 -5.61
C ALA A 187 1.95 0.20 -6.75
N ASP A 188 2.86 -0.11 -7.68
CA ASP A 188 3.12 0.70 -8.87
C ASP A 188 2.53 0.00 -10.09
N GLU A 189 1.41 0.54 -10.62
CA GLU A 189 0.67 0.03 -11.77
C GLU A 189 0.39 -1.49 -11.70
N PRO A 190 -0.14 -2.02 -10.56
CA PRO A 190 -0.15 -3.46 -10.29
C PRO A 190 -1.01 -4.27 -11.27
N SER A 191 -1.94 -3.64 -11.97
CA SER A 191 -2.85 -4.26 -12.94
C SER A 191 -2.52 -3.92 -14.40
N GLY A 192 -1.49 -3.08 -14.64
CA GLY A 192 -1.21 -2.52 -15.96
C GLY A 192 -0.84 -3.53 -17.06
N SER A 193 -0.35 -4.72 -16.69
CA SER A 193 0.00 -5.79 -17.64
C SER A 193 -1.04 -6.92 -17.73
N LEU A 194 -2.19 -6.78 -17.07
CA LEU A 194 -3.22 -7.80 -16.96
C LEU A 194 -4.38 -7.56 -17.92
N ASP A 195 -5.00 -8.65 -18.38
CA ASP A 195 -6.30 -8.59 -19.05
C ASP A 195 -7.42 -8.15 -18.09
N SER A 196 -8.56 -7.78 -18.64
CA SER A 196 -9.67 -7.19 -17.88
C SER A 196 -10.19 -8.07 -16.75
N ARG A 197 -10.21 -9.42 -16.94
CA ARG A 197 -10.65 -10.36 -15.90
C ARG A 197 -9.65 -10.43 -14.74
N ASN A 198 -8.39 -10.69 -15.05
CA ASN A 198 -7.33 -10.76 -14.04
C ASN A 198 -7.15 -9.42 -13.30
N LYS A 199 -7.39 -8.29 -13.99
CA LYS A 199 -7.42 -6.95 -13.41
C LYS A 199 -8.52 -6.83 -12.34
N ALA A 200 -9.76 -7.20 -12.66
CA ALA A 200 -10.88 -7.14 -11.72
C ALA A 200 -10.65 -8.06 -10.50
N GLU A 201 -10.13 -9.29 -10.75
CA GLU A 201 -9.79 -10.23 -9.67
C GLU A 201 -8.70 -9.67 -8.74
N LEU A 202 -7.68 -8.99 -9.28
CA LEU A 202 -6.62 -8.35 -8.48
C LEU A 202 -7.16 -7.17 -7.67
N HIS A 203 -8.03 -6.34 -8.24
CA HIS A 203 -8.65 -5.22 -7.53
C HIS A 203 -9.48 -5.75 -6.36
N GLN A 204 -10.34 -6.76 -6.59
CA GLN A 204 -11.12 -7.38 -5.52
C GLN A 204 -10.22 -7.95 -4.42
N LEU A 205 -9.10 -8.58 -4.79
CA LEU A 205 -8.14 -9.11 -3.82
C LEU A 205 -7.58 -8.04 -2.88
N PHE A 206 -7.31 -6.81 -3.34
CA PHE A 206 -6.85 -5.73 -2.47
C PHE A 206 -7.90 -5.33 -1.43
N PHE A 207 -9.18 -5.24 -1.82
CA PHE A 207 -10.27 -4.95 -0.89
C PHE A 207 -10.52 -6.10 0.08
N ASP A 208 -10.47 -7.35 -0.39
CA ASP A 208 -10.58 -8.53 0.47
C ASP A 208 -9.46 -8.58 1.52
N LEU A 209 -8.23 -8.20 1.14
CA LEU A 209 -7.10 -8.10 2.06
C LEU A 209 -7.30 -6.98 3.08
N ARG A 210 -7.74 -5.78 2.64
CA ARG A 210 -8.08 -4.69 3.55
C ARG A 210 -9.14 -5.11 4.55
N ASP A 211 -10.25 -5.66 4.08
CA ASP A 211 -11.41 -6.00 4.93
C ASP A 211 -11.08 -7.11 5.94
N LYS A 212 -10.28 -8.10 5.52
CA LYS A 212 -9.92 -9.24 6.38
C LYS A 212 -8.75 -8.95 7.32
N THR A 213 -7.84 -8.05 6.98
CA THR A 213 -6.57 -7.88 7.71
C THR A 213 -6.31 -6.46 8.18
N GLY A 214 -7.13 -5.48 7.78
CA GLY A 214 -6.86 -4.07 8.04
C GLY A 214 -5.65 -3.53 7.26
N GLN A 215 -5.27 -4.19 6.15
CA GLN A 215 -4.09 -3.83 5.37
C GLN A 215 -4.27 -2.47 4.69
N THR A 216 -3.27 -1.60 4.80
CA THR A 216 -3.22 -0.32 4.09
C THR A 216 -2.60 -0.51 2.71
N PHE A 217 -3.20 0.09 1.68
CA PHE A 217 -2.69 0.08 0.31
C PHE A 217 -2.51 1.50 -0.22
N VAL A 218 -1.40 1.74 -0.93
CA VAL A 218 -1.18 2.92 -1.76
C VAL A 218 -0.88 2.44 -3.16
N ILE A 219 -1.75 2.79 -4.10
CA ILE A 219 -1.72 2.26 -5.47
C ILE A 219 -1.52 3.43 -6.43
N VAL A 220 -0.38 3.47 -7.08
CA VAL A 220 -0.16 4.36 -8.24
C VAL A 220 -0.78 3.68 -9.45
N THR A 221 -1.67 4.37 -10.15
CA THR A 221 -2.33 3.84 -11.34
C THR A 221 -2.81 4.93 -12.28
N HIS A 222 -2.96 4.59 -13.55
CA HIS A 222 -3.72 5.36 -14.55
C HIS A 222 -5.11 4.73 -14.82
N ASP A 223 -5.47 3.68 -14.09
CA ASP A 223 -6.74 2.98 -14.23
C ASP A 223 -7.84 3.70 -13.44
N GLU A 224 -8.67 4.45 -14.16
CA GLU A 224 -9.81 5.15 -13.58
C GLU A 224 -10.83 4.22 -12.91
N SER A 225 -10.93 2.96 -13.35
CA SER A 225 -11.88 2.01 -12.77
C SER A 225 -11.47 1.64 -11.33
N LEU A 226 -10.17 1.48 -11.09
CA LEU A 226 -9.65 1.26 -9.75
C LEU A 226 -9.77 2.53 -8.89
N ALA A 227 -9.43 3.69 -9.44
CA ALA A 227 -9.52 4.96 -8.73
C ALA A 227 -10.93 5.24 -8.19
N LYS A 228 -11.98 4.87 -8.94
CA LYS A 228 -13.39 5.07 -8.53
C LYS A 228 -13.84 4.20 -7.36
N ILE A 229 -13.16 3.09 -7.09
CA ILE A 229 -13.54 2.12 -6.03
C ILE A 229 -12.62 2.17 -4.81
N THR A 230 -11.51 2.92 -4.86
CA THR A 230 -10.66 3.16 -3.70
C THR A 230 -11.31 4.11 -2.71
N ASP A 231 -10.93 4.01 -1.42
CA ASP A 231 -11.48 4.85 -0.35
C ASP A 231 -11.20 6.33 -0.60
N ARG A 232 -10.04 6.63 -1.23
CA ARG A 232 -9.66 8.00 -1.63
C ARG A 232 -8.76 7.97 -2.86
N THR A 233 -9.01 8.94 -3.75
CA THR A 233 -8.20 9.17 -4.96
C THR A 233 -7.47 10.50 -4.82
N ILE A 234 -6.16 10.47 -5.03
CA ILE A 234 -5.26 11.61 -4.98
C ILE A 234 -4.79 11.89 -6.40
N SER A 235 -5.11 13.08 -6.92
CA SER A 235 -4.63 13.52 -8.22
C SER A 235 -3.26 14.19 -8.12
N MET A 236 -2.34 13.81 -9.00
CA MET A 236 -1.00 14.37 -9.05
C MET A 236 -0.70 14.94 -10.44
N LYS A 237 -0.24 16.19 -10.50
CA LYS A 237 0.12 16.87 -11.74
C LYS A 237 1.37 17.72 -11.54
N ASP A 238 2.30 17.67 -12.48
CA ASP A 238 3.52 18.50 -12.54
C ASP A 238 4.32 18.54 -11.23
N GLY A 239 4.37 17.42 -10.51
CA GLY A 239 5.11 17.26 -9.26
C GLY A 239 4.40 17.80 -8.01
N MET A 240 3.12 18.11 -8.10
CA MET A 240 2.28 18.59 -7.00
C MET A 240 1.03 17.72 -6.87
N LEU A 241 0.43 17.68 -5.66
CA LEU A 241 -0.90 17.13 -5.48
C LEU A 241 -1.94 18.20 -5.82
N GLU A 242 -2.98 17.80 -6.53
CA GLU A 242 -4.16 18.65 -6.72
C GLU A 242 -5.02 18.63 -5.46
N PRO A 243 -5.74 19.72 -5.13
CA PRO A 243 -6.64 19.75 -3.99
C PRO A 243 -7.68 18.62 -4.07
N ASP A 244 -7.93 17.94 -2.95
CA ASP A 244 -8.93 16.87 -2.84
C ASP A 244 -10.34 17.44 -3.11
N VAL A 245 -10.90 17.12 -4.27
CA VAL A 245 -12.26 17.59 -4.65
C VAL A 245 -13.34 16.97 -3.75
N GLN A 246 -13.06 15.82 -3.10
CA GLN A 246 -14.00 15.16 -2.18
C GLN A 246 -14.07 15.81 -0.80
N ALA A 247 -13.01 16.45 -0.32
CA ALA A 247 -13.05 17.16 0.97
C ALA A 247 -13.87 18.49 0.93
N ALA A 248 -14.16 19.00 -0.26
CA ALA A 248 -14.91 20.23 -0.44
C ALA A 248 -16.44 20.02 -0.38
N SER A 249 -16.94 18.80 -0.59
CA SER A 249 -18.38 18.51 -0.54
C SER A 249 -18.93 18.40 0.89
N ASP A 250 -18.10 17.99 1.85
CA ASP A 250 -18.51 17.83 3.25
C ASP A 250 -18.49 19.16 4.04
N ALA A 251 -17.84 20.19 3.51
CA ALA A 251 -17.75 21.49 4.16
C ALA A 251 -18.92 22.45 3.81
N SER A 252 -19.72 22.14 2.79
CA SER A 252 -20.78 23.00 2.29
C SER A 252 -22.19 22.73 2.88
N ASP A 253 -22.35 21.65 3.67
CA ASP A 253 -23.67 21.26 4.19
C ASP A 253 -23.92 21.65 5.67
N SER A 254 -23.10 22.55 6.25
CA SER A 254 -23.24 22.98 7.64
C SER A 254 -23.71 24.44 7.83
N THR A 255 -24.25 25.08 6.81
CA THR A 255 -24.95 26.37 6.99
C THR A 255 -26.45 26.11 7.22
N VAL A 256 -26.80 25.82 8.47
CA VAL A 256 -28.17 25.92 8.95
C VAL A 256 -28.57 27.40 8.98
N GLU A 257 -29.44 27.76 8.05
CA GLU A 257 -30.15 29.04 8.09
C GLU A 257 -30.96 29.12 9.39
N THR A 258 -30.54 29.99 10.29
CA THR A 258 -31.37 30.46 11.41
C THR A 258 -32.39 31.42 10.89
N VAL A 259 -33.64 30.97 10.76
CA VAL A 259 -34.80 31.83 10.50
C VAL A 259 -35.06 32.70 11.74
N PRO A 260 -35.18 34.04 11.63
CA PRO A 260 -35.54 34.88 12.76
C PRO A 260 -37.03 34.70 13.06
N ALA A 261 -37.35 34.47 14.34
CA ALA A 261 -38.72 34.47 14.83
C ALA A 261 -39.28 35.89 14.73
N GLU A 262 -40.32 36.10 13.89
CA GLU A 262 -41.15 37.29 13.91
C GLU A 262 -41.98 37.31 15.18
N SER A 263 -41.83 38.38 15.95
CA SER A 263 -42.72 38.79 17.02
C SER A 263 -43.95 39.44 16.40
N GLY A 264 -45.10 38.79 16.49
CA GLY A 264 -46.40 39.38 16.19
C GLY A 264 -47.16 39.69 17.47
N GLU A 265 -47.67 40.88 17.52
CA GLU A 265 -48.62 41.41 18.53
C GLU A 265 -49.92 40.58 18.67
#